data_5c3a2dd40c5f6b01533f1df23c285a49
#
_entry.id   5c3a2dd40c5f6b01533f1df23c285a49
#
_cell.length_a   1.000
_cell.length_b   1.000
_cell.length_c   1.000
_cell.angle_alpha   90.00
_cell.angle_beta   90.00
_cell.angle_gamma   90.00
#
_symmetry.space_group_name_H-M   'P 1'
#
loop_
_entity.id
_entity.type
_entity.pdbx_description
1 polymer ?
#
loop_
_entity_poly.entity_id
_entity_poly.type
_entity_poly.pdbx_seq_one_letter_code
_entity_poly.pdbx_strand_id
1 'polypeptide(L)'
;SGSPERFMSMMDGKKRQIDEEIRRLKNMKRFILHEEESVQLAMKAALDEPRLVERDREYLLVSDISAGSERKAAVEIAEHVRMQEKYHDTVGAVGSIYLGEDMDRGIYDRYVKVYTRLDKKTASRRVQSRPEGVYVELYSRGHLWDMEKPYRLISAFAGERGTRQGQTSHDALTLDHQTE
;
A
#
# COMPACT_ATOMS: atom_id res chain seq x y z
N SER A 1 -43.21 21.21 -21.19
CA SER A 1 -43.53 21.17 -19.76
C SER A 1 -43.09 19.80 -19.22
N GLY A 2 -42.04 19.80 -18.42
CA GLY A 2 -41.58 18.59 -17.73
C GLY A 2 -42.53 18.21 -16.62
N SER A 3 -42.86 16.91 -16.48
CA SER A 3 -43.73 16.48 -15.38
C SER A 3 -42.97 16.58 -14.04
N PRO A 4 -43.69 16.77 -12.92
CA PRO A 4 -43.08 16.79 -11.59
C PRO A 4 -42.22 15.55 -11.29
N GLU A 5 -42.61 14.38 -11.80
CA GLU A 5 -41.86 13.12 -11.65
C GLU A 5 -40.51 13.18 -12.35
N ARG A 6 -40.44 13.78 -13.54
CA ARG A 6 -39.19 13.95 -14.28
C ARG A 6 -38.24 14.91 -13.55
N PHE A 7 -38.80 15.98 -12.95
CA PHE A 7 -38.03 16.91 -12.13
C PHE A 7 -37.46 16.20 -10.88
N MET A 8 -38.29 15.45 -10.17
CA MET A 8 -37.86 14.69 -8.99
C MET A 8 -36.76 13.66 -9.33
N SER A 9 -36.92 12.90 -10.42
CA SER A 9 -35.91 11.95 -10.91
C SER A 9 -34.58 12.65 -11.23
N MET A 10 -34.63 13.83 -11.84
CA MET A 10 -33.44 14.62 -12.12
C MET A 10 -32.75 15.10 -10.82
N MET A 11 -33.52 15.54 -9.82
CA MET A 11 -32.98 15.95 -8.51
C MET A 11 -32.36 14.77 -7.77
N ASP A 12 -32.96 13.60 -7.79
CA ASP A 12 -32.41 12.39 -7.20
C ASP A 12 -31.11 11.95 -7.90
N GLY A 13 -31.05 12.12 -9.22
CA GLY A 13 -29.79 11.91 -9.97
C GLY A 13 -28.69 12.87 -9.53
N LYS A 14 -29.02 14.14 -9.34
CA LYS A 14 -28.08 15.16 -8.86
C LYS A 14 -27.62 14.90 -7.44
N LYS A 15 -28.51 14.52 -6.53
CA LYS A 15 -28.15 14.14 -5.15
C LYS A 15 -27.14 12.98 -5.16
N ARG A 16 -27.40 11.92 -5.93
CA ARG A 16 -26.46 10.79 -6.04
C ARG A 16 -25.07 11.22 -6.54
N GLN A 17 -25.00 12.08 -7.56
CA GLN A 17 -23.75 12.63 -8.07
C GLN A 17 -23.00 13.43 -6.99
N ILE A 18 -23.70 14.23 -6.21
CA ILE A 18 -23.13 15.01 -5.10
C ILE A 18 -22.61 14.06 -4.02
N ASP A 19 -23.37 13.05 -3.64
CA ASP A 19 -22.97 12.07 -2.62
C ASP A 19 -21.73 11.27 -3.05
N GLU A 20 -21.62 10.91 -4.34
CA GLU A 20 -20.44 10.26 -4.91
C GLU A 20 -19.22 11.19 -4.85
N GLU A 21 -19.38 12.47 -5.20
CA GLU A 21 -18.28 13.44 -5.15
C GLU A 21 -17.83 13.73 -3.70
N ILE A 22 -18.76 13.87 -2.78
CA ILE A 22 -18.44 14.00 -1.33
C ILE A 22 -17.63 12.81 -0.86
N ARG A 23 -18.01 11.60 -1.27
CA ARG A 23 -17.30 10.36 -0.92
C ARG A 23 -15.88 10.37 -1.50
N ARG A 24 -15.74 10.72 -2.76
CA ARG A 24 -14.44 10.84 -3.45
C ARG A 24 -13.51 11.83 -2.73
N LEU A 25 -14.02 13.01 -2.40
CA LEU A 25 -13.24 14.03 -1.69
C LEU A 25 -12.85 13.60 -0.27
N LYS A 26 -13.74 12.91 0.45
CA LYS A 26 -13.41 12.33 1.77
C LYS A 26 -12.30 11.29 1.69
N ASN A 27 -12.31 10.44 0.67
CA ASN A 27 -11.25 9.45 0.44
C ASN A 27 -9.92 10.13 0.11
N MET A 28 -9.94 11.14 -0.76
CA MET A 28 -8.75 11.91 -1.11
C MET A 28 -8.16 12.62 0.12
N LYS A 29 -9.01 13.21 0.97
CA LYS A 29 -8.57 13.84 2.22
C LYS A 29 -7.90 12.82 3.15
N ARG A 30 -8.48 11.61 3.31
CA ARG A 30 -7.86 10.54 4.12
C ARG A 30 -6.51 10.11 3.58
N PHE A 31 -6.40 9.97 2.25
CA PHE A 31 -5.14 9.67 1.60
C PHE A 31 -4.08 10.72 1.94
N ILE A 32 -4.39 12.01 1.77
CA ILE A 32 -3.46 13.11 2.07
C ILE A 32 -3.02 13.08 3.53
N LEU A 33 -3.96 12.93 4.48
CA LEU A 33 -3.63 12.86 5.91
C LEU A 33 -2.72 11.68 6.25
N HIS A 34 -2.95 10.55 5.62
CA HIS A 34 -2.12 9.37 5.83
C HIS A 34 -0.70 9.55 5.26
N GLU A 35 -0.58 10.13 4.05
CA GLU A 35 0.72 10.45 3.46
C GLU A 35 1.50 11.45 4.31
N GLU A 36 0.81 12.49 4.81
CA GLU A 36 1.42 13.47 5.73
C GLU A 36 1.94 12.79 7.00
N GLU A 37 1.16 11.92 7.62
CA GLU A 37 1.58 11.14 8.79
C GLU A 37 2.77 10.23 8.47
N SER A 38 2.74 9.55 7.33
CA SER A 38 3.84 8.67 6.88
C SER A 38 5.14 9.43 6.68
N VAL A 39 5.07 10.60 6.05
CA VAL A 39 6.24 11.48 5.88
C VAL A 39 6.78 11.98 7.23
N GLN A 40 5.89 12.40 8.13
CA GLN A 40 6.30 12.83 9.47
C GLN A 40 6.98 11.71 10.27
N LEU A 41 6.49 10.48 10.16
CA LEU A 41 7.12 9.31 10.79
C LEU A 41 8.51 9.04 10.19
N ALA A 42 8.62 9.08 8.86
CA ALA A 42 9.89 8.88 8.17
C ALA A 42 10.92 9.97 8.52
N MET A 43 10.50 11.23 8.65
CA MET A 43 11.38 12.33 9.06
C MET A 43 11.93 12.19 10.47
N LYS A 44 11.20 11.52 11.37
CA LYS A 44 11.59 11.28 12.76
C LYS A 44 12.33 9.96 12.95
N ALA A 45 12.26 9.07 12.00
CA ALA A 45 12.86 7.75 12.09
C ALA A 45 14.39 7.83 11.91
N ALA A 46 15.10 7.00 12.65
CA ALA A 46 16.50 6.72 12.37
C ALA A 46 16.59 5.94 11.05
N LEU A 47 17.34 6.47 10.10
CA LEU A 47 17.51 5.83 8.79
C LEU A 47 18.45 4.66 8.90
N ASP A 48 18.13 3.58 8.18
CA ASP A 48 18.93 2.35 8.11
C ASP A 48 19.10 1.63 9.48
N GLU A 49 18.24 1.94 10.44
CA GLU A 49 18.20 1.28 11.75
C GLU A 49 16.93 0.43 11.89
N PRO A 50 17.04 -0.91 11.76
CA PRO A 50 15.91 -1.80 11.93
C PRO A 50 15.38 -1.78 13.36
N ARG A 51 14.06 -1.80 13.52
CA ARG A 51 13.40 -1.85 14.84
C ARG A 51 12.25 -2.83 14.87
N LEU A 52 11.94 -3.35 16.06
CA LEU A 52 10.73 -4.14 16.27
C LEU A 52 9.55 -3.19 16.48
N VAL A 53 8.44 -3.48 15.79
CA VAL A 53 7.18 -2.77 15.95
C VAL A 53 6.04 -3.78 16.12
N GLU A 54 5.12 -3.49 17.01
CA GLU A 54 3.87 -4.21 17.10
C GLU A 54 2.89 -3.63 16.08
N ARG A 55 2.21 -4.50 15.34
CA ARG A 55 1.20 -4.14 14.37
C ARG A 55 -0.08 -4.87 14.66
N ASP A 56 -1.18 -4.16 14.64
CA ASP A 56 -2.50 -4.75 14.62
C ASP A 56 -2.75 -5.46 13.28
N ARG A 57 -3.80 -6.28 13.26
CA ARG A 57 -4.25 -6.92 12.03
C ARG A 57 -4.64 -5.86 11.00
N GLU A 58 -4.08 -5.95 9.82
CA GLU A 58 -4.38 -5.07 8.71
C GLU A 58 -5.05 -5.82 7.55
N TYR A 59 -5.82 -5.09 6.77
CA TYR A 59 -6.46 -5.60 5.57
C TYR A 59 -5.85 -4.94 4.34
N LEU A 60 -5.45 -5.75 3.38
CA LEU A 60 -4.74 -5.34 2.19
C LEU A 60 -5.57 -5.72 0.97
N LEU A 61 -5.87 -4.74 0.12
CA LEU A 61 -6.33 -4.99 -1.24
C LEU A 61 -5.11 -5.37 -2.08
N VAL A 62 -5.09 -6.55 -2.66
CA VAL A 62 -3.89 -7.12 -3.28
C VAL A 62 -4.14 -7.43 -4.76
N SER A 63 -3.15 -7.17 -5.58
CA SER A 63 -3.06 -7.63 -6.98
C SER A 63 -1.75 -8.36 -7.22
N ASP A 64 -1.83 -9.47 -7.93
CA ASP A 64 -0.65 -10.20 -8.36
C ASP A 64 0.04 -9.43 -9.50
N ILE A 65 1.38 -9.44 -9.46
CA ILE A 65 2.22 -8.88 -10.52
C ILE A 65 2.90 -10.04 -11.23
N SER A 66 2.69 -10.15 -12.52
CA SER A 66 3.30 -11.18 -13.32
C SER A 66 4.73 -10.78 -13.73
N ALA A 67 5.69 -11.66 -13.44
CA ALA A 67 7.05 -11.48 -13.93
C ALA A 67 7.09 -11.36 -15.45
N GLY A 68 7.88 -10.43 -16.00
CA GLY A 68 8.02 -10.33 -17.45
C GLY A 68 8.74 -9.06 -17.94
N SER A 69 8.26 -7.89 -17.60
CA SER A 69 8.91 -6.63 -17.98
C SER A 69 8.38 -5.46 -17.15
N GLU A 70 9.18 -4.42 -17.00
CA GLU A 70 8.77 -3.17 -16.33
C GLU A 70 7.48 -2.60 -16.94
N ARG A 71 7.36 -2.63 -18.26
CA ARG A 71 6.16 -2.14 -18.95
C ARG A 71 4.91 -2.92 -18.54
N LYS A 72 5.02 -4.24 -18.39
CA LYS A 72 3.90 -5.07 -17.96
C LYS A 72 3.54 -4.79 -16.51
N ALA A 73 4.54 -4.71 -15.64
CA ALA A 73 4.35 -4.34 -14.24
C ALA A 73 3.67 -2.97 -14.10
N ALA A 74 4.09 -1.97 -14.89
CA ALA A 74 3.46 -0.65 -14.89
C ALA A 74 1.98 -0.69 -15.27
N VAL A 75 1.59 -1.53 -16.24
CA VAL A 75 0.18 -1.73 -16.61
C VAL A 75 -0.59 -2.37 -15.46
N GLU A 76 -0.05 -3.42 -14.85
CA GLU A 76 -0.70 -4.14 -13.74
C GLU A 76 -0.86 -3.24 -12.49
N ILE A 77 0.13 -2.39 -12.20
CA ILE A 77 0.04 -1.37 -11.15
C ILE A 77 -1.07 -0.35 -11.47
N ALA A 78 -1.13 0.14 -12.71
CA ALA A 78 -2.18 1.06 -13.13
C ALA A 78 -3.58 0.44 -13.03
N GLU A 79 -3.71 -0.85 -13.31
CA GLU A 79 -4.95 -1.60 -13.10
C GLU A 79 -5.31 -1.71 -11.62
N HIS A 80 -4.31 -1.96 -10.75
CA HIS A 80 -4.51 -1.97 -9.31
C HIS A 80 -5.01 -0.61 -8.80
N VAL A 81 -4.40 0.49 -9.24
CA VAL A 81 -4.81 1.87 -8.88
C VAL A 81 -6.25 2.14 -9.32
N ARG A 82 -6.63 1.76 -10.54
CA ARG A 82 -8.03 1.88 -10.99
C ARG A 82 -9.00 1.01 -10.19
N MET A 83 -8.54 -0.18 -9.78
CA MET A 83 -9.35 -1.07 -8.97
C MET A 83 -9.60 -0.50 -7.58
N GLN A 84 -8.60 0.13 -6.95
CA GLN A 84 -8.76 0.72 -5.62
C GLN A 84 -9.81 1.83 -5.57
N GLU A 85 -10.11 2.50 -6.69
CA GLU A 85 -11.17 3.51 -6.77
C GLU A 85 -12.56 2.93 -6.44
N LYS A 86 -12.74 1.61 -6.66
CA LYS A 86 -13.98 0.88 -6.31
C LYS A 86 -14.09 0.56 -4.81
N TYR A 87 -12.97 0.67 -4.09
CA TYR A 87 -12.90 0.41 -2.66
C TYR A 87 -12.79 1.74 -1.91
N HIS A 88 -13.85 2.12 -1.23
CA HIS A 88 -13.96 3.43 -0.59
C HIS A 88 -13.15 3.56 0.71
N ASP A 89 -12.59 2.48 1.19
CA ASP A 89 -11.87 2.40 2.46
C ASP A 89 -10.35 2.21 2.27
N THR A 90 -9.81 2.55 1.09
CA THR A 90 -8.36 2.49 0.81
C THR A 90 -7.63 3.62 1.52
N VAL A 91 -6.44 3.31 2.05
CA VAL A 91 -5.59 4.22 2.82
C VAL A 91 -4.14 4.11 2.37
N GLY A 92 -3.55 5.26 2.08
CA GLY A 92 -2.13 5.39 1.78
C GLY A 92 -1.71 4.96 0.39
N ALA A 93 -0.41 4.96 0.17
CA ALA A 93 0.22 4.63 -1.10
C ALA A 93 0.15 3.14 -1.42
N VAL A 94 0.41 2.82 -2.68
CA VAL A 94 0.58 1.44 -3.14
C VAL A 94 1.93 0.93 -2.66
N GLY A 95 1.92 -0.18 -1.95
CA GLY A 95 3.12 -0.89 -1.53
C GLY A 95 3.37 -2.13 -2.38
N SER A 96 4.56 -2.71 -2.24
CA SER A 96 5.00 -3.92 -2.93
C SER A 96 5.23 -5.07 -1.96
N ILE A 97 5.05 -6.30 -2.43
CA ILE A 97 5.33 -7.52 -1.66
C ILE A 97 6.39 -8.32 -2.40
N TYR A 98 7.44 -8.67 -1.70
CA TYR A 98 8.53 -9.51 -2.16
C TYR A 98 8.48 -10.88 -1.49
N LEU A 99 8.97 -11.91 -2.18
CA LEU A 99 9.16 -13.22 -1.58
C LEU A 99 10.51 -13.28 -0.86
N GLY A 100 10.49 -13.71 0.40
CA GLY A 100 11.71 -13.89 1.18
C GLY A 100 12.71 -14.82 0.50
N GLU A 101 12.23 -15.92 -0.12
CA GLU A 101 13.07 -16.86 -0.87
C GLU A 101 13.82 -16.23 -2.05
N ASP A 102 13.21 -15.27 -2.75
CA ASP A 102 13.87 -14.54 -3.83
C ASP A 102 14.95 -13.62 -3.29
N MET A 103 14.63 -12.91 -2.23
CA MET A 103 15.55 -11.99 -1.59
C MET A 103 16.75 -12.72 -0.96
N ASP A 104 16.55 -13.91 -0.39
CA ASP A 104 17.61 -14.79 0.11
C ASP A 104 18.54 -15.28 -1.00
N ARG A 105 18.02 -15.39 -2.23
CA ARG A 105 18.78 -15.71 -3.44
C ARG A 105 19.45 -14.51 -4.11
N GLY A 106 19.28 -13.30 -3.54
CA GLY A 106 19.82 -12.07 -4.11
C GLY A 106 18.98 -11.48 -5.25
N ILE A 107 17.72 -11.86 -5.35
CA ILE A 107 16.77 -11.31 -6.35
C ILE A 107 15.97 -10.20 -5.67
N TYR A 108 16.43 -8.96 -5.80
CA TYR A 108 15.87 -7.80 -5.08
C TYR A 108 14.94 -6.92 -5.93
N ASP A 109 14.87 -7.17 -7.21
CA ASP A 109 14.12 -6.39 -8.20
C ASP A 109 12.77 -7.01 -8.59
N ARG A 110 12.38 -8.12 -7.93
CA ARG A 110 11.16 -8.85 -8.25
C ARG A 110 10.16 -8.83 -7.11
N TYR A 111 9.19 -7.91 -7.17
CA TYR A 111 8.01 -7.99 -6.34
C TYR A 111 6.93 -8.84 -7.03
N VAL A 112 6.17 -9.58 -6.24
CA VAL A 112 5.18 -10.55 -6.73
C VAL A 112 3.76 -10.03 -6.63
N LYS A 113 3.54 -9.04 -5.79
CA LYS A 113 2.24 -8.42 -5.58
C LYS A 113 2.40 -6.93 -5.29
N VAL A 114 1.35 -6.19 -5.58
CA VAL A 114 1.15 -4.83 -5.07
C VAL A 114 -0.07 -4.81 -4.17
N TYR A 115 -0.09 -3.90 -3.22
CA TYR A 115 -1.17 -3.78 -2.27
C TYR A 115 -1.50 -2.34 -1.91
N THR A 116 -2.74 -2.11 -1.49
CA THR A 116 -3.16 -0.88 -0.80
C THR A 116 -3.85 -1.28 0.50
N ARG A 117 -3.58 -0.58 1.58
CA ARG A 117 -4.23 -0.83 2.86
C ARG A 117 -5.71 -0.41 2.82
N LEU A 118 -6.51 -1.12 3.60
CA LEU A 118 -7.91 -0.81 3.84
C LEU A 118 -8.12 -0.49 5.32
N ASP A 119 -8.94 0.52 5.60
CA ASP A 119 -9.29 0.89 6.99
C ASP A 119 -10.03 -0.24 7.72
N LYS A 120 -10.75 -1.06 6.98
CA LYS A 120 -11.55 -2.15 7.54
C LYS A 120 -11.65 -3.34 6.59
N LYS A 121 -12.04 -4.47 7.16
CA LYS A 121 -12.28 -5.69 6.39
C LYS A 121 -13.39 -5.48 5.38
N THR A 122 -13.10 -5.81 4.13
CA THR A 122 -14.07 -5.82 3.03
C THR A 122 -14.19 -7.23 2.48
N ALA A 123 -15.43 -7.68 2.24
CA ALA A 123 -15.68 -9.00 1.66
C ALA A 123 -15.30 -9.03 0.17
N SER A 124 -14.09 -9.45 -0.11
CA SER A 124 -13.56 -9.61 -1.47
C SER A 124 -12.46 -10.66 -1.48
N ARG A 125 -12.37 -11.44 -2.56
CA ARG A 125 -11.27 -12.40 -2.79
C ARG A 125 -9.90 -11.72 -2.95
N ARG A 126 -9.90 -10.44 -3.27
CA ARG A 126 -8.69 -9.62 -3.43
C ARG A 126 -8.22 -9.00 -2.12
N VAL A 127 -8.99 -9.17 -1.04
CA VAL A 127 -8.62 -8.65 0.27
C VAL A 127 -7.98 -9.76 1.09
N GLN A 128 -6.73 -9.53 1.45
CA GLN A 128 -5.94 -10.39 2.33
C GLN A 128 -5.74 -9.72 3.68
N SER A 129 -5.56 -10.50 4.73
CA SER A 129 -5.19 -9.96 6.03
C SER A 129 -3.70 -10.15 6.29
N ARG A 130 -3.02 -9.09 6.68
CA ARG A 130 -1.73 -9.18 7.36
C ARG A 130 -2.02 -9.41 8.85
N PRO A 131 -1.54 -10.50 9.47
CA PRO A 131 -1.87 -10.80 10.86
C PRO A 131 -1.29 -9.75 11.81
N GLU A 132 -1.89 -9.62 12.96
CA GLU A 132 -1.29 -8.91 14.09
C GLU A 132 -0.01 -9.63 14.54
N GLY A 133 0.96 -8.87 15.05
CA GLY A 133 2.20 -9.44 15.53
C GLY A 133 3.35 -8.42 15.59
N VAL A 134 4.53 -8.96 15.86
CA VAL A 134 5.77 -8.19 15.88
C VAL A 134 6.44 -8.26 14.52
N TYR A 135 6.78 -7.11 13.99
CA TYR A 135 7.40 -6.94 12.68
C TYR A 135 8.72 -6.19 12.81
N VAL A 136 9.64 -6.44 11.90
CA VAL A 136 10.82 -5.61 11.73
C VAL A 136 10.47 -4.49 10.76
N GLU A 137 10.69 -3.27 11.18
CA GLU A 137 10.49 -2.07 10.37
C GLU A 137 11.83 -1.35 10.17
N LEU A 138 12.04 -0.85 8.98
CA LEU A 138 13.21 -0.09 8.59
C LEU A 138 12.79 1.08 7.70
N TYR A 139 13.30 2.27 7.97
CA TYR A 139 13.25 3.41 7.07
C TYR A 139 14.60 3.57 6.38
N SER A 140 14.61 3.56 5.05
CA SER A 140 15.83 3.71 4.26
C SER A 140 15.60 4.72 3.14
N ARG A 141 16.67 5.43 2.76
CA ARG A 141 16.68 6.27 1.57
C ARG A 141 17.20 5.47 0.38
N GLY A 142 16.58 5.64 -0.76
CA GLY A 142 17.01 4.97 -1.99
C GLY A 142 15.89 4.92 -3.00
N HIS A 143 16.20 4.39 -4.16
CA HIS A 143 15.17 4.12 -5.16
C HIS A 143 14.33 2.92 -4.75
N LEU A 144 13.06 2.94 -5.13
CA LEU A 144 12.10 1.85 -4.89
C LEU A 144 12.62 0.46 -5.28
N TRP A 145 13.52 0.39 -6.24
CA TRP A 145 14.09 -0.85 -6.77
C TRP A 145 15.38 -1.29 -6.04
N ASP A 146 15.90 -0.49 -5.12
CA ASP A 146 17.12 -0.81 -4.37
C ASP A 146 16.79 -1.46 -3.03
N MET A 147 16.27 -2.67 -3.10
CA MET A 147 15.87 -3.45 -1.92
C MET A 147 17.03 -4.25 -1.30
N GLU A 148 18.21 -4.30 -1.92
CA GLU A 148 19.34 -5.10 -1.41
C GLU A 148 19.79 -4.63 -0.03
N LYS A 149 20.10 -3.34 0.11
CA LYS A 149 20.58 -2.79 1.38
C LYS A 149 19.53 -2.90 2.50
N PRO A 150 18.27 -2.45 2.31
CA PRO A 150 17.23 -2.61 3.31
C PRO A 150 17.03 -4.05 3.75
N TYR A 151 16.99 -4.99 2.80
CA TYR A 151 16.79 -6.40 3.12
C TYR A 151 17.94 -6.99 3.94
N ARG A 152 19.19 -6.70 3.57
CA ARG A 152 20.37 -7.15 4.33
C ARG A 152 20.37 -6.65 5.78
N LEU A 153 19.99 -5.39 6.00
CA LEU A 153 19.90 -4.82 7.34
C LEU A 153 18.81 -5.50 8.18
N ILE A 154 17.62 -5.74 7.59
CA ILE A 154 16.52 -6.45 8.24
C ILE A 154 16.92 -7.90 8.56
N SER A 155 17.55 -8.60 7.61
CA SER A 155 17.98 -10.00 7.78
C SER A 155 19.02 -10.15 8.89
N ALA A 156 20.02 -9.28 8.92
CA ALA A 156 21.04 -9.29 9.97
C ALA A 156 20.41 -9.06 11.34
N PHE A 157 19.55 -8.05 11.46
CA PHE A 157 18.84 -7.72 12.69
C PHE A 157 17.94 -8.86 13.19
N ALA A 158 17.22 -9.52 12.30
CA ALA A 158 16.38 -10.67 12.62
C ALA A 158 17.21 -11.88 13.06
N GLY A 159 18.32 -12.14 12.36
CA GLY A 159 19.25 -13.24 12.66
C GLY A 159 19.88 -13.10 14.03
N GLU A 160 20.34 -11.93 14.42
CA GLU A 160 20.91 -11.65 15.76
C GLU A 160 19.93 -11.94 16.91
N ARG A 161 18.64 -11.87 16.65
CA ARG A 161 17.57 -12.08 17.65
C ARG A 161 16.95 -13.47 17.59
N GLY A 162 17.46 -14.35 16.72
CA GLY A 162 16.92 -15.70 16.54
C GLY A 162 15.47 -15.72 16.02
N THR A 163 15.01 -14.62 15.43
CA THR A 163 13.66 -14.48 14.89
C THR A 163 13.61 -15.13 13.51
N ARG A 164 12.65 -16.03 13.28
CA ARG A 164 12.43 -16.56 11.93
C ARG A 164 11.82 -15.47 11.06
N GLN A 165 12.46 -15.18 9.95
CA GLN A 165 11.89 -14.34 8.92
C GLN A 165 10.60 -14.97 8.39
N GLY A 166 9.55 -14.16 8.26
CA GLY A 166 8.32 -14.58 7.58
C GLY A 166 8.59 -14.88 6.09
N GLN A 167 7.73 -15.68 5.48
CA GLN A 167 7.87 -16.05 4.06
C GLN A 167 7.71 -14.86 3.09
N THR A 168 7.17 -13.75 3.57
CA THR A 168 6.94 -12.54 2.75
C THR A 168 7.42 -11.29 3.49
N SER A 169 8.14 -10.42 2.78
CA SER A 169 8.40 -9.06 3.23
C SER A 169 7.45 -8.09 2.53
N HIS A 170 6.93 -7.14 3.30
CA HIS A 170 6.05 -6.10 2.79
C HIS A 170 6.84 -4.80 2.79
N ASP A 171 6.85 -4.15 1.64
CA ASP A 171 7.40 -2.81 1.47
C ASP A 171 6.24 -1.84 1.34
N ALA A 172 6.26 -0.78 2.16
CA ALA A 172 5.36 0.34 2.01
C ALA A 172 6.16 1.50 1.44
N LEU A 173 5.80 1.95 0.25
CA LEU A 173 6.40 3.10 -0.37
C LEU A 173 6.13 4.33 0.47
N THR A 174 7.17 4.90 1.06
CA THR A 174 7.11 6.27 1.52
C THR A 174 7.63 7.15 0.39
N LEU A 175 6.85 8.11 -0.06
CA LEU A 175 7.17 8.99 -1.18
C LEU A 175 8.57 9.55 -1.07
N ASP A 176 9.39 9.27 -2.08
CA ASP A 176 10.62 9.99 -2.33
C ASP A 176 10.22 11.35 -2.92
N HIS A 177 10.21 12.37 -2.08
CA HIS A 177 10.26 13.73 -2.57
C HIS A 177 11.68 13.99 -3.04
N GLN A 178 11.93 13.77 -4.32
CA GLN A 178 13.07 14.41 -5.00
C GLN A 178 12.84 15.93 -4.93
N THR A 179 13.33 16.53 -3.87
CA THR A 179 13.70 17.94 -3.91
C THR A 179 15.11 17.99 -4.48
N GLU A 180 15.23 18.43 -5.75
CA GLU A 180 16.46 18.99 -6.27
C GLU A 180 17.00 20.12 -5.37
#